data_379a130a7ccdbc7e6dc039e3b126da58
#
_entry.id   379a130a7ccdbc7e6dc039e3b126da58
#
_cell.length_a   1.000
_cell.length_b   1.000
_cell.length_c   1.000
_cell.angle_alpha   90.00
_cell.angle_beta   90.00
_cell.angle_gamma   90.00
#
_symmetry.space_group_name_H-M   'P 1'
#
loop_
_entity.id
_entity.type
_entity.pdbx_description
1 polymer ?
#
loop_
_entity_poly.entity_id
_entity_poly.type
_entity_poly.pdbx_seq_one_letter_code
_entity_poly.pdbx_strand_id
1 'polypeptide(L)'
;KTNAWLYGFNGTTWDQLQVDGSKNLKVLATGSGSAGTAASGVLTVQGIASMTPVQVSQATAGNLNATVVQSTAANLLANVGGLAASGASVSGNPILNGGRAQNAEQTAVTNGQAVGLASDLVGRLIVSPYANKENFVGGTVSVTGTSSTSLVAAPGANLYLYITAVSCFNSGSTLTTVLFQNGSGGTTIWEGVAAPTGGGFTHTFPVPIGGVNNMTANTALYIQAGSATTTLYCNASGYKGS
;
A
#
# COMPACT_ATOMS: atom_id res chain seq x y z
N LYS A 1 -66.41 -47.47 -6.05
CA LYS A 1 -65.15 -46.72 -5.95
C LYS A 1 -64.10 -47.66 -5.36
N THR A 2 -63.15 -48.11 -6.13
CA THR A 2 -61.97 -48.88 -5.65
C THR A 2 -61.00 -47.94 -5.00
N ASN A 3 -60.75 -48.08 -3.70
CA ASN A 3 -59.70 -47.34 -3.01
C ASN A 3 -58.36 -48.01 -3.35
N ALA A 4 -57.49 -47.31 -4.08
CA ALA A 4 -56.11 -47.75 -4.32
C ALA A 4 -55.22 -47.15 -3.23
N TRP A 5 -54.49 -47.99 -2.56
CA TRP A 5 -53.50 -47.59 -1.55
C TRP A 5 -52.11 -47.69 -2.13
N LEU A 6 -51.29 -46.66 -1.91
CA LEU A 6 -49.90 -46.67 -2.32
C LEU A 6 -49.02 -47.18 -1.16
N TYR A 7 -48.19 -48.17 -1.46
CA TYR A 7 -47.29 -48.77 -0.47
C TYR A 7 -45.85 -48.57 -0.87
N GLY A 8 -44.96 -48.38 0.08
CA GLY A 8 -43.52 -48.40 -0.06
C GLY A 8 -42.91 -49.62 0.60
N PHE A 9 -41.90 -50.24 0.00
CA PHE A 9 -41.19 -51.36 0.59
C PHE A 9 -40.03 -50.83 1.47
N ASN A 10 -39.99 -51.21 2.72
CA ASN A 10 -38.98 -50.79 3.69
C ASN A 10 -37.75 -51.71 3.78
N GLY A 11 -37.68 -52.72 2.91
CA GLY A 11 -36.66 -53.76 2.92
C GLY A 11 -37.12 -55.11 3.56
N THR A 12 -38.24 -55.08 4.28
CA THR A 12 -38.81 -56.24 4.97
C THR A 12 -40.31 -56.39 4.70
N THR A 13 -41.05 -55.30 4.81
CA THR A 13 -42.51 -55.25 4.68
C THR A 13 -42.93 -54.17 3.70
N TRP A 14 -44.19 -54.33 3.18
CA TRP A 14 -44.84 -53.29 2.41
C TRP A 14 -45.68 -52.42 3.36
N ASP A 15 -45.26 -51.13 3.51
CA ASP A 15 -45.95 -50.21 4.38
C ASP A 15 -46.73 -49.17 3.59
N GLN A 16 -47.91 -48.76 4.10
CA GLN A 16 -48.71 -47.74 3.46
C GLN A 16 -48.02 -46.39 3.54
N LEU A 17 -47.88 -45.70 2.42
CA LEU A 17 -47.38 -44.35 2.40
C LEU A 17 -48.33 -43.38 3.07
N GLN A 18 -47.81 -42.61 4.03
CA GLN A 18 -48.61 -41.66 4.78
C GLN A 18 -48.61 -40.27 4.11
N VAL A 19 -49.79 -39.63 4.15
CA VAL A 19 -49.94 -38.25 3.72
C VAL A 19 -50.39 -37.39 4.90
N ASP A 20 -50.09 -36.11 4.87
CA ASP A 20 -50.61 -35.14 5.83
C ASP A 20 -52.06 -34.72 5.55
N GLY A 21 -52.67 -33.92 6.40
CA GLY A 21 -54.03 -33.42 6.24
C GLY A 21 -54.25 -32.60 4.96
N SER A 22 -53.20 -32.12 4.31
CA SER A 22 -53.20 -31.39 3.04
C SER A 22 -52.89 -32.31 1.81
N LYS A 23 -52.83 -33.61 2.05
CA LYS A 23 -52.57 -34.67 1.00
C LYS A 23 -51.13 -34.66 0.47
N ASN A 24 -50.17 -34.04 1.16
CA ASN A 24 -48.77 -34.17 0.78
C ASN A 24 -48.17 -35.47 1.34
N LEU A 25 -47.27 -36.10 0.58
CA LEU A 25 -46.56 -37.30 1.05
C LEU A 25 -45.70 -36.92 2.27
N LYS A 26 -45.85 -37.65 3.35
CA LYS A 26 -45.07 -37.48 4.56
C LYS A 26 -43.72 -38.15 4.42
N VAL A 27 -42.66 -37.39 4.16
CA VAL A 27 -41.30 -37.90 4.03
C VAL A 27 -40.50 -37.49 5.26
N LEU A 28 -40.01 -38.47 6.01
CA LEU A 28 -39.02 -38.24 7.04
C LEU A 28 -37.63 -38.28 6.42
N ALA A 29 -37.06 -37.12 6.19
CA ALA A 29 -35.69 -37.04 5.69
C ALA A 29 -34.69 -37.51 6.75
N THR A 30 -33.89 -38.52 6.45
CA THR A 30 -32.79 -38.94 7.32
C THR A 30 -31.80 -37.79 7.42
N GLY A 31 -31.56 -37.31 8.60
CA GLY A 31 -30.72 -36.14 8.84
C GLY A 31 -31.46 -34.94 9.42
N SER A 32 -32.79 -34.96 9.50
CA SER A 32 -33.55 -33.96 10.24
C SER A 32 -33.51 -34.31 11.74
N GLY A 33 -32.63 -33.69 12.49
CA GLY A 33 -32.61 -33.77 13.96
C GLY A 33 -33.60 -32.80 14.61
N SER A 34 -33.94 -33.00 15.88
CA SER A 34 -34.64 -32.02 16.69
C SER A 34 -33.78 -30.75 16.83
N ALA A 35 -34.41 -29.59 16.95
CA ALA A 35 -33.70 -28.35 17.18
C ALA A 35 -32.76 -28.47 18.41
N GLY A 36 -31.47 -28.15 18.22
CA GLY A 36 -30.46 -28.26 19.27
C GLY A 36 -29.79 -29.62 19.40
N THR A 37 -30.18 -30.65 18.66
CA THR A 37 -29.56 -31.97 18.66
C THR A 37 -28.88 -32.22 17.31
N ALA A 38 -27.62 -32.64 17.33
CA ALA A 38 -26.90 -33.00 16.09
C ALA A 38 -27.57 -34.19 15.40
N ALA A 39 -27.92 -34.03 14.12
CA ALA A 39 -28.42 -35.12 13.30
C ALA A 39 -27.29 -36.09 12.94
N SER A 40 -27.60 -37.40 12.98
CA SER A 40 -26.62 -38.44 12.60
C SER A 40 -26.38 -38.55 11.08
N GLY A 41 -27.22 -37.89 10.28
CA GLY A 41 -27.11 -37.87 8.83
C GLY A 41 -26.60 -36.54 8.26
N VAL A 42 -25.96 -36.58 7.14
CA VAL A 42 -25.49 -35.41 6.39
C VAL A 42 -26.55 -35.05 5.35
N LEU A 43 -27.09 -33.80 5.43
CA LEU A 43 -27.94 -33.27 4.38
C LEU A 43 -27.08 -32.50 3.40
N THR A 44 -27.00 -33.00 2.17
CA THR A 44 -26.37 -32.27 1.08
C THR A 44 -27.39 -31.38 0.37
N VAL A 45 -27.17 -30.07 0.40
CA VAL A 45 -27.98 -29.10 -0.33
C VAL A 45 -27.21 -28.67 -1.57
N GLN A 46 -27.73 -28.96 -2.75
CA GLN A 46 -27.16 -28.50 -4.01
C GLN A 46 -27.97 -27.33 -4.54
N GLY A 47 -27.29 -26.22 -4.82
CA GLY A 47 -27.86 -25.10 -5.56
C GLY A 47 -27.88 -25.38 -7.06
N ILE A 48 -28.96 -25.00 -7.73
CA ILE A 48 -29.05 -25.01 -9.18
C ILE A 48 -28.65 -23.63 -9.69
N ALA A 49 -27.88 -23.56 -10.78
CA ALA A 49 -27.50 -22.30 -11.39
C ALA A 49 -28.75 -21.43 -11.70
N SER A 50 -28.68 -20.15 -11.37
CA SER A 50 -29.78 -19.17 -11.53
C SER A 50 -31.01 -19.35 -10.62
N MET A 51 -30.94 -20.21 -9.63
CA MET A 51 -32.00 -20.35 -8.61
C MET A 51 -31.76 -19.39 -7.43
N THR A 52 -32.80 -19.16 -6.62
CA THR A 52 -32.69 -18.39 -5.39
C THR A 52 -31.64 -19.01 -4.48
N PRO A 53 -30.70 -18.22 -3.93
CA PRO A 53 -29.67 -18.73 -3.04
C PRO A 53 -30.24 -19.44 -1.81
N VAL A 54 -29.58 -20.50 -1.36
CA VAL A 54 -29.89 -21.13 -0.09
C VAL A 54 -29.51 -20.16 1.02
N GLN A 55 -30.51 -19.74 1.80
CA GLN A 55 -30.28 -18.89 2.95
C GLN A 55 -29.99 -19.75 4.20
N VAL A 56 -28.84 -19.50 4.82
CA VAL A 56 -28.50 -20.05 6.13
C VAL A 56 -28.63 -18.94 7.14
N SER A 57 -29.63 -19.03 8.02
CA SER A 57 -29.86 -18.04 9.06
C SER A 57 -29.68 -18.69 10.43
N GLN A 58 -28.98 -18.02 11.32
CA GLN A 58 -28.75 -18.41 12.69
C GLN A 58 -29.08 -17.24 13.60
N ALA A 59 -30.07 -17.44 14.51
CA ALA A 59 -30.52 -16.39 15.40
C ALA A 59 -29.43 -15.88 16.36
N THR A 60 -28.51 -16.77 16.74
CA THR A 60 -27.37 -16.42 17.57
C THR A 60 -26.11 -16.53 16.70
N ALA A 61 -25.57 -15.41 16.28
CA ALA A 61 -24.43 -15.36 15.32
C ALA A 61 -23.20 -16.18 15.75
N GLY A 62 -22.93 -16.26 17.07
CA GLY A 62 -21.84 -17.05 17.62
C GLY A 62 -21.97 -18.56 17.43
N ASN A 63 -23.16 -19.05 17.10
CA ASN A 63 -23.42 -20.49 16.87
C ASN A 63 -23.29 -20.88 15.38
N LEU A 64 -23.12 -19.91 14.48
CA LEU A 64 -22.88 -20.21 13.07
C LEU A 64 -21.40 -20.48 12.85
N ASN A 65 -21.05 -21.77 12.80
CA ASN A 65 -19.71 -22.20 12.41
C ASN A 65 -19.78 -22.68 10.95
N ALA A 66 -19.48 -21.78 10.03
CA ALA A 66 -19.48 -22.05 8.58
C ALA A 66 -18.06 -21.97 8.03
N THR A 67 -17.58 -23.08 7.45
CA THR A 67 -16.37 -23.06 6.62
C THR A 67 -16.81 -22.85 5.18
N VAL A 68 -16.45 -21.71 4.59
CA VAL A 68 -16.72 -21.42 3.18
C VAL A 68 -15.46 -21.75 2.38
N VAL A 69 -15.56 -22.79 1.55
CA VAL A 69 -14.49 -23.15 0.58
C VAL A 69 -14.95 -22.69 -0.79
N GLN A 70 -14.28 -21.69 -1.32
CA GLN A 70 -14.54 -21.14 -2.65
C GLN A 70 -13.29 -21.30 -3.52
N SER A 71 -13.38 -22.12 -4.56
CA SER A 71 -12.25 -22.37 -5.47
C SER A 71 -11.87 -21.16 -6.32
N THR A 72 -12.81 -20.25 -6.57
CA THR A 72 -12.58 -19.01 -7.32
C THR A 72 -12.83 -17.83 -6.39
N ALA A 73 -11.76 -17.19 -5.91
CA ALA A 73 -11.83 -16.11 -4.94
C ALA A 73 -12.72 -14.93 -5.38
N ALA A 74 -12.77 -14.65 -6.68
CA ALA A 74 -13.61 -13.58 -7.24
C ALA A 74 -15.13 -13.82 -7.05
N ASN A 75 -15.56 -15.07 -6.78
CA ASN A 75 -16.97 -15.41 -6.58
C ASN A 75 -17.38 -15.34 -5.09
N LEU A 76 -16.41 -15.10 -4.17
CA LEU A 76 -16.72 -14.96 -2.76
C LEU A 76 -16.98 -13.48 -2.45
N LEU A 77 -18.25 -13.10 -2.36
CA LEU A 77 -18.64 -11.80 -1.85
C LEU A 77 -18.89 -11.90 -0.33
N ALA A 78 -17.86 -11.66 0.46
CA ALA A 78 -17.97 -11.57 1.91
C ALA A 78 -18.08 -10.08 2.31
N ASN A 79 -19.22 -9.67 2.83
CA ASN A 79 -19.36 -8.36 3.45
C ASN A 79 -18.85 -8.44 4.89
N VAL A 80 -17.62 -8.04 5.09
CA VAL A 80 -16.97 -8.00 6.39
C VAL A 80 -17.16 -6.59 6.95
N GLY A 81 -18.29 -6.35 7.59
CA GLY A 81 -18.63 -5.08 8.20
C GLY A 81 -18.04 -4.96 9.60
N GLY A 82 -17.28 -3.91 9.88
CA GLY A 82 -17.02 -3.47 11.24
C GLY A 82 -18.25 -2.76 11.80
N LEU A 83 -18.67 -3.11 13.00
CA LEU A 83 -19.89 -2.58 13.64
C LEU A 83 -19.70 -1.22 14.32
N ALA A 84 -18.52 -0.62 14.27
CA ALA A 84 -18.26 0.65 14.93
C ALA A 84 -18.33 1.81 13.94
N ALA A 85 -19.17 2.81 14.23
CA ALA A 85 -19.13 4.11 13.56
C ALA A 85 -17.83 4.85 13.91
N SER A 86 -17.40 5.78 13.04
CA SER A 86 -16.23 6.61 13.31
C SER A 86 -16.37 7.35 14.65
N GLY A 87 -15.39 7.20 15.55
CA GLY A 87 -15.39 7.78 16.89
C GLY A 87 -16.10 6.96 17.96
N ALA A 88 -16.73 5.82 17.62
CA ALA A 88 -17.30 4.92 18.60
C ALA A 88 -16.29 3.91 19.15
N SER A 89 -16.47 3.49 20.39
CA SER A 89 -15.68 2.39 20.95
C SER A 89 -15.93 1.09 20.17
N VAL A 90 -14.87 0.42 19.77
CA VAL A 90 -14.95 -0.87 19.06
C VAL A 90 -15.31 -1.95 20.07
N SER A 91 -16.48 -2.58 19.90
CA SER A 91 -16.86 -3.78 20.65
C SER A 91 -16.75 -5.01 19.75
N GLY A 92 -16.05 -6.04 20.22
CA GLY A 92 -15.78 -7.26 19.45
C GLY A 92 -14.38 -7.29 18.84
N ASN A 93 -14.11 -8.28 18.01
CA ASN A 93 -12.85 -8.40 17.30
C ASN A 93 -12.89 -7.56 16.01
N PRO A 94 -12.19 -6.42 15.95
CA PRO A 94 -12.11 -5.64 14.71
C PRO A 94 -11.33 -6.41 13.66
N ILE A 95 -11.62 -6.14 12.39
CA ILE A 95 -10.74 -6.55 11.32
C ILE A 95 -9.47 -5.74 11.45
N LEU A 96 -8.36 -6.38 11.75
CA LEU A 96 -7.05 -5.75 11.80
C LEU A 96 -6.54 -5.54 10.37
N ASN A 97 -6.70 -4.33 9.85
CA ASN A 97 -5.90 -3.86 8.72
C ASN A 97 -4.56 -3.36 9.26
N GLY A 98 -3.69 -4.29 9.61
CA GLY A 98 -2.38 -4.00 10.16
C GLY A 98 -1.30 -3.91 9.08
N GLY A 99 -0.34 -3.01 9.28
CA GLY A 99 0.94 -3.06 8.59
C GLY A 99 1.81 -4.19 9.16
N ARG A 100 2.76 -4.66 8.36
CA ARG A 100 3.75 -5.63 8.82
C ARG A 100 4.77 -4.92 9.72
N ALA A 101 4.86 -5.32 10.98
CA ALA A 101 5.90 -4.84 11.89
C ALA A 101 7.27 -5.40 11.47
N GLN A 102 8.25 -4.55 11.28
CA GLN A 102 9.60 -4.96 10.85
C GLN A 102 10.66 -3.97 11.33
N ASN A 103 11.86 -4.49 11.56
CA ASN A 103 13.04 -3.71 11.94
C ASN A 103 14.03 -3.49 10.78
N ALA A 104 13.70 -3.98 9.62
CA ALA A 104 14.47 -3.79 8.39
C ALA A 104 13.60 -3.11 7.33
N GLU A 105 14.24 -2.50 6.35
CA GLU A 105 13.54 -1.93 5.21
C GLU A 105 12.84 -3.00 4.37
N GLN A 106 11.71 -2.62 3.78
CA GLN A 106 11.01 -3.50 2.85
C GLN A 106 11.86 -3.74 1.60
N THR A 107 11.87 -4.98 1.14
CA THR A 107 12.49 -5.30 -0.15
C THR A 107 11.74 -4.58 -1.26
N ALA A 108 12.47 -3.94 -2.18
CA ALA A 108 11.88 -3.30 -3.34
C ALA A 108 11.04 -4.31 -4.14
N VAL A 109 9.85 -3.88 -4.54
CA VAL A 109 8.95 -4.65 -5.40
C VAL A 109 8.95 -4.07 -6.81
N THR A 110 8.57 -4.86 -7.80
CA THR A 110 8.43 -4.38 -9.18
C THR A 110 7.20 -3.49 -9.30
N ASN A 111 7.26 -2.50 -10.20
CA ASN A 111 6.12 -1.61 -10.46
C ASN A 111 4.84 -2.41 -10.77
N GLY A 112 3.74 -2.04 -10.12
CA GLY A 112 2.45 -2.71 -10.26
C GLY A 112 2.21 -3.86 -9.27
N GLN A 113 3.19 -4.25 -8.46
CA GLN A 113 3.01 -5.24 -7.40
C GLN A 113 2.42 -4.59 -6.13
N ALA A 114 1.60 -5.35 -5.42
CA ALA A 114 1.08 -4.92 -4.13
C ALA A 114 2.18 -4.96 -3.06
N VAL A 115 2.23 -3.94 -2.22
CA VAL A 115 3.13 -3.86 -1.07
C VAL A 115 2.32 -3.68 0.22
N GLY A 116 2.77 -4.31 1.30
CA GLY A 116 2.16 -4.15 2.61
C GLY A 116 2.50 -2.78 3.23
N LEU A 117 1.61 -2.26 4.07
CA LEU A 117 1.96 -1.14 4.93
C LEU A 117 3.06 -1.55 5.91
N ALA A 118 4.09 -0.72 6.06
CA ALA A 118 5.16 -0.96 7.02
C ALA A 118 4.86 -0.25 8.34
N SER A 119 5.11 -0.94 9.45
CA SER A 119 5.10 -0.36 10.79
C SER A 119 6.38 -0.73 11.53
N ASP A 120 6.77 0.09 12.52
CA ASP A 120 7.84 -0.28 13.44
C ASP A 120 7.38 -1.40 14.40
N LEU A 121 8.29 -1.91 15.22
CA LEU A 121 7.99 -3.00 16.17
C LEU A 121 7.02 -2.59 17.30
N VAL A 122 6.73 -1.31 17.45
CA VAL A 122 5.74 -0.78 18.39
C VAL A 122 4.43 -0.37 17.72
N GLY A 123 4.27 -0.67 16.43
CA GLY A 123 3.02 -0.49 15.69
C GLY A 123 2.83 0.89 15.05
N ARG A 124 3.84 1.76 15.01
CA ARG A 124 3.73 3.05 14.35
C ARG A 124 3.93 2.90 12.83
N LEU A 125 3.06 3.52 12.05
CA LEU A 125 3.19 3.54 10.59
C LEU A 125 4.48 4.24 10.17
N ILE A 126 5.26 3.59 9.32
CA ILE A 126 6.46 4.19 8.73
C ILE A 126 6.03 4.95 7.47
N VAL A 127 6.20 6.27 7.49
CA VAL A 127 5.93 7.16 6.36
C VAL A 127 7.22 7.82 5.94
N SER A 128 7.61 7.67 4.68
CA SER A 128 8.77 8.36 4.11
C SER A 128 8.35 9.74 3.60
N PRO A 129 8.94 10.84 4.09
CA PRO A 129 8.64 12.18 3.60
C PRO A 129 9.20 12.36 2.18
N TYR A 130 8.51 13.15 1.36
CA TYR A 130 8.86 13.62 0.01
C TYR A 130 8.89 12.57 -1.10
N ALA A 131 9.62 11.47 -0.96
CA ALA A 131 9.80 10.49 -2.02
C ALA A 131 10.11 9.11 -1.46
N ASN A 132 9.99 8.10 -2.32
CA ASN A 132 10.49 6.77 -2.01
C ASN A 132 12.00 6.82 -1.84
N LYS A 133 12.54 5.93 -1.00
CA LYS A 133 13.98 5.85 -0.72
C LYS A 133 14.83 5.74 -2.01
N GLU A 134 14.37 4.96 -2.96
CA GLU A 134 15.03 4.74 -4.26
C GLU A 134 15.12 6.01 -5.10
N ASN A 135 14.36 7.02 -4.75
CA ASN A 135 14.35 8.31 -5.43
C ASN A 135 15.20 9.38 -4.74
N PHE A 136 15.74 9.12 -3.56
CA PHE A 136 16.66 10.06 -2.94
C PHE A 136 17.96 10.17 -3.76
N VAL A 137 18.42 11.40 -3.89
CA VAL A 137 19.66 11.73 -4.59
C VAL A 137 20.48 12.69 -3.75
N GLY A 138 21.77 12.66 -3.97
CA GLY A 138 22.69 13.60 -3.33
C GLY A 138 24.00 13.64 -4.07
N GLY A 139 24.80 14.63 -3.73
CA GLY A 139 26.12 14.78 -4.31
C GLY A 139 27.03 15.64 -3.43
N THR A 140 28.33 15.41 -3.60
CA THR A 140 29.40 16.17 -2.95
C THR A 140 30.44 16.50 -4.00
N VAL A 141 30.89 17.73 -4.04
CA VAL A 141 31.92 18.16 -4.99
C VAL A 141 32.85 19.20 -4.38
N SER A 142 34.09 19.17 -4.80
CA SER A 142 35.08 20.26 -4.60
C SER A 142 35.23 21.03 -5.91
N VAL A 143 35.05 22.35 -5.85
CA VAL A 143 35.12 23.25 -6.98
C VAL A 143 36.29 24.19 -6.79
N THR A 144 37.19 24.21 -7.74
CA THR A 144 38.32 25.16 -7.81
C THR A 144 38.18 26.01 -9.07
N GLY A 145 38.14 27.33 -8.89
CA GLY A 145 37.95 28.25 -10.01
C GLY A 145 36.49 28.40 -10.44
N THR A 146 36.29 28.98 -11.61
CA THR A 146 34.95 29.37 -12.14
C THR A 146 34.36 28.35 -13.11
N SER A 147 34.94 27.17 -13.25
CA SER A 147 34.38 26.13 -14.12
C SER A 147 33.16 25.48 -13.49
N SER A 148 32.12 25.29 -14.27
CA SER A 148 30.90 24.59 -13.85
C SER A 148 31.19 23.10 -13.63
N THR A 149 30.82 22.58 -12.45
CA THR A 149 31.10 21.20 -12.04
C THR A 149 29.80 20.50 -11.62
N SER A 150 29.62 19.25 -12.00
CA SER A 150 28.43 18.48 -11.63
C SER A 150 28.42 18.19 -10.13
N LEU A 151 27.37 18.58 -9.44
CA LEU A 151 27.14 18.33 -8.03
C LEU A 151 26.22 17.13 -7.79
N VAL A 152 25.11 17.05 -8.52
CA VAL A 152 24.20 15.88 -8.48
C VAL A 152 24.03 15.37 -9.91
N ALA A 153 24.21 14.07 -10.09
CA ALA A 153 24.08 13.43 -11.39
C ALA A 153 22.67 13.57 -11.99
N ALA A 154 22.56 13.49 -13.31
CA ALA A 154 21.28 13.50 -14.01
C ALA A 154 20.37 12.37 -13.51
N PRO A 155 19.08 12.62 -13.28
CA PRO A 155 18.18 11.67 -12.61
C PRO A 155 17.69 10.51 -13.49
N GLY A 156 17.88 10.59 -14.79
CA GLY A 156 17.38 9.64 -15.79
C GLY A 156 16.28 10.23 -16.68
N ALA A 157 15.96 9.52 -17.75
CA ALA A 157 15.00 9.99 -18.75
C ALA A 157 13.63 10.31 -18.14
N ASN A 158 13.04 11.45 -18.51
CA ASN A 158 11.75 11.96 -18.03
C ASN A 158 11.67 12.22 -16.52
N LEU A 159 12.81 12.28 -15.82
CA LEU A 159 12.87 12.61 -14.39
C LEU A 159 13.54 13.97 -14.20
N TYR A 160 13.14 14.66 -13.14
CA TYR A 160 13.67 15.93 -12.69
C TYR A 160 14.34 15.79 -11.33
N LEU A 161 15.29 16.67 -11.03
CA LEU A 161 15.85 16.80 -9.68
C LEU A 161 15.05 17.81 -8.87
N TYR A 162 14.75 17.43 -7.63
CA TYR A 162 14.11 18.26 -6.62
C TYR A 162 15.07 18.37 -5.43
N ILE A 163 15.71 19.52 -5.27
CA ILE A 163 16.74 19.74 -4.27
C ILE A 163 16.12 20.30 -2.99
N THR A 164 16.33 19.60 -1.89
CA THR A 164 15.76 19.95 -0.57
C THR A 164 16.75 20.68 0.32
N ALA A 165 18.05 20.46 0.14
CA ALA A 165 19.06 21.16 0.90
C ALA A 165 20.37 21.28 0.11
N VAL A 166 21.08 22.36 0.38
CA VAL A 166 22.44 22.61 -0.11
C VAL A 166 23.31 23.15 1.02
N SER A 167 24.58 22.80 0.99
CA SER A 167 25.58 23.42 1.85
C SER A 167 26.89 23.61 1.10
N CYS A 168 27.54 24.74 1.31
CA CYS A 168 28.86 25.02 0.76
C CYS A 168 29.77 25.61 1.82
N PHE A 169 31.03 25.21 1.77
CA PHE A 169 32.11 25.71 2.61
C PHE A 169 33.22 26.27 1.70
N ASN A 170 33.70 27.47 2.00
CA ASN A 170 34.75 28.15 1.25
C ASN A 170 36.07 28.14 2.03
N SER A 171 37.03 27.35 1.56
CA SER A 171 38.37 27.31 2.13
C SER A 171 39.31 28.38 1.55
N GLY A 172 38.87 29.06 0.50
CA GLY A 172 39.63 30.14 -0.13
C GLY A 172 39.68 31.44 0.65
N SER A 173 40.51 32.35 0.23
CA SER A 173 40.70 33.67 0.87
C SER A 173 39.76 34.75 0.32
N THR A 174 38.95 34.45 -0.67
CA THR A 174 38.08 35.39 -1.39
C THR A 174 36.60 35.08 -1.19
N LEU A 175 35.83 36.11 -0.91
CA LEU A 175 34.37 36.01 -0.94
C LEU A 175 33.93 35.55 -2.35
N THR A 176 32.98 34.62 -2.39
CA THR A 176 32.45 34.15 -3.68
C THR A 176 30.96 33.91 -3.66
N THR A 177 30.32 34.20 -4.79
CA THR A 177 28.98 33.70 -5.07
C THR A 177 29.07 32.25 -5.53
N VAL A 178 28.11 31.46 -5.11
CA VAL A 178 27.98 30.07 -5.49
C VAL A 178 26.69 29.93 -6.30
N LEU A 179 26.81 29.56 -7.55
CA LEU A 179 25.71 29.45 -8.49
C LEU A 179 25.34 27.96 -8.66
N PHE A 180 24.06 27.63 -8.43
CA PHE A 180 23.51 26.32 -8.70
C PHE A 180 22.76 26.37 -10.04
N GLN A 181 23.13 25.51 -10.99
CA GLN A 181 22.77 25.66 -12.39
C GLN A 181 22.06 24.41 -12.92
N ASN A 182 21.11 24.65 -13.81
CA ASN A 182 20.44 23.61 -14.61
C ASN A 182 21.38 23.17 -15.77
N GLY A 183 22.23 22.20 -15.50
CA GLY A 183 23.25 21.75 -16.45
C GLY A 183 24.54 22.59 -16.44
N SER A 184 25.53 22.14 -17.19
CA SER A 184 26.83 22.80 -17.29
C SER A 184 26.72 24.17 -17.98
N GLY A 185 27.02 25.26 -17.24
CA GLY A 185 26.88 26.62 -17.74
C GLY A 185 25.44 27.03 -18.06
N GLY A 186 24.46 26.30 -17.55
CA GLY A 186 23.04 26.57 -17.75
C GLY A 186 22.50 27.67 -16.86
N THR A 187 21.17 27.84 -16.88
CA THR A 187 20.48 28.86 -16.09
C THR A 187 20.69 28.61 -14.59
N THR A 188 21.03 29.68 -13.85
CA THR A 188 21.11 29.64 -12.39
C THR A 188 19.70 29.48 -11.82
N ILE A 189 19.51 28.44 -11.01
CA ILE A 189 18.23 28.15 -10.33
C ILE A 189 18.22 28.65 -8.90
N TRP A 190 19.40 28.79 -8.30
CA TRP A 190 19.57 29.36 -6.96
C TRP A 190 21.02 29.82 -6.78
N GLU A 191 21.24 30.80 -5.90
CA GLU A 191 22.58 31.30 -5.57
C GLU A 191 22.73 31.53 -4.07
N GLY A 192 23.96 31.38 -3.58
CA GLY A 192 24.36 31.70 -2.23
C GLY A 192 25.70 32.41 -2.19
N VAL A 193 26.05 32.95 -1.06
CA VAL A 193 27.33 33.61 -0.85
C VAL A 193 28.14 32.88 0.20
N ALA A 194 29.36 32.51 -0.12
CA ALA A 194 30.28 31.85 0.79
C ALA A 194 31.42 32.81 1.17
N ALA A 195 31.47 33.18 2.46
CA ALA A 195 32.52 34.01 3.02
C ALA A 195 33.87 33.27 2.96
N PRO A 196 35.02 34.03 2.89
CA PRO A 196 36.34 33.42 2.83
C PRO A 196 36.74 32.77 4.15
N THR A 197 37.80 31.98 4.10
CA THR A 197 38.57 31.47 5.25
C THR A 197 37.69 30.60 6.18
N GLY A 198 36.98 29.65 5.62
CA GLY A 198 36.16 28.73 6.39
C GLY A 198 34.70 29.14 6.53
N GLY A 199 34.27 30.22 5.91
CA GLY A 199 32.87 30.60 5.83
C GLY A 199 32.10 29.82 4.79
N GLY A 200 30.80 29.81 4.94
CA GLY A 200 29.92 29.09 4.03
C GLY A 200 28.45 29.32 4.37
N PHE A 201 27.61 28.47 3.81
CA PHE A 201 26.19 28.47 4.10
C PHE A 201 25.64 27.04 4.10
N THR A 202 24.55 26.87 4.82
CA THR A 202 23.67 25.72 4.70
C THR A 202 22.26 26.25 4.52
N HIS A 203 21.56 25.76 3.50
CA HIS A 203 20.20 26.17 3.22
C HIS A 203 19.32 24.96 2.99
N THR A 204 18.16 24.93 3.67
CA THR A 204 17.11 23.94 3.49
C THR A 204 15.94 24.61 2.82
N PHE A 205 15.43 24.02 1.76
CA PHE A 205 14.31 24.55 0.99
C PHE A 205 13.00 23.95 1.53
N PRO A 206 12.10 24.76 2.13
CA PRO A 206 10.77 24.30 2.54
C PRO A 206 9.94 23.77 1.37
N VAL A 207 10.14 24.36 0.19
CA VAL A 207 9.68 23.85 -1.10
C VAL A 207 10.94 23.54 -1.92
N PRO A 208 11.12 22.29 -2.38
CA PRO A 208 12.31 21.92 -3.13
C PRO A 208 12.51 22.81 -4.35
N ILE A 209 13.75 23.22 -4.60
CA ILE A 209 14.11 23.93 -5.84
C ILE A 209 14.38 22.92 -6.95
N GLY A 210 14.18 23.31 -8.19
CA GLY A 210 14.29 22.44 -9.38
C GLY A 210 12.94 21.91 -9.84
N GLY A 211 12.88 20.66 -10.23
CA GLY A 211 11.69 20.04 -10.78
C GLY A 211 11.30 20.63 -12.15
N VAL A 212 10.05 20.40 -12.54
CA VAL A 212 9.51 20.80 -13.87
C VAL A 212 9.56 22.30 -14.14
N ASN A 213 9.62 23.12 -13.09
CA ASN A 213 9.57 24.58 -13.26
C ASN A 213 10.96 25.20 -13.51
N ASN A 214 12.02 24.62 -12.97
CA ASN A 214 13.34 25.26 -12.94
C ASN A 214 14.46 24.37 -13.46
N MET A 215 14.19 23.09 -13.74
CA MET A 215 15.17 22.17 -14.32
C MET A 215 14.64 21.50 -15.58
N THR A 216 15.52 21.13 -16.46
CA THR A 216 15.21 20.29 -17.63
C THR A 216 15.24 18.82 -17.20
N ALA A 217 14.35 18.00 -17.75
CA ALA A 217 14.36 16.56 -17.50
C ALA A 217 15.72 15.96 -17.86
N ASN A 218 16.15 14.96 -17.08
CA ASN A 218 17.42 14.26 -17.25
C ASN A 218 18.66 15.18 -17.26
N THR A 219 18.64 16.27 -16.50
CA THR A 219 19.74 17.22 -16.43
C THR A 219 20.35 17.20 -15.02
N ALA A 220 21.67 17.13 -14.94
CA ALA A 220 22.41 17.18 -13.68
C ALA A 220 22.37 18.58 -13.06
N LEU A 221 22.41 18.65 -11.73
CA LEU A 221 22.65 19.91 -11.02
C LEU A 221 24.15 20.21 -11.07
N TYR A 222 24.48 21.39 -11.56
CA TYR A 222 25.83 21.90 -11.61
C TYR A 222 26.03 23.02 -10.61
N ILE A 223 27.28 23.21 -10.21
CA ILE A 223 27.71 24.30 -9.35
C ILE A 223 28.86 25.05 -10.01
N GLN A 224 28.90 26.35 -9.81
CA GLN A 224 29.97 27.23 -10.29
C GLN A 224 30.32 28.26 -9.22
N ALA A 225 31.60 28.51 -9.00
CA ALA A 225 32.07 29.61 -8.18
C ALA A 225 32.15 30.90 -8.99
N GLY A 226 31.76 32.01 -8.40
CA GLY A 226 31.85 33.34 -8.98
C GLY A 226 33.27 33.92 -8.98
N SER A 227 34.22 33.30 -8.27
CA SER A 227 35.63 33.77 -8.16
C SER A 227 36.62 32.64 -8.49
N ALA A 228 37.65 32.95 -9.28
CA ALA A 228 38.65 32.00 -9.73
C ALA A 228 39.62 31.52 -8.65
N THR A 229 39.75 32.25 -7.54
CA THR A 229 40.70 31.94 -6.45
C THR A 229 40.05 31.16 -5.29
N THR A 230 38.87 30.66 -5.51
CA THR A 230 38.06 29.97 -4.51
C THR A 230 38.24 28.47 -4.56
N THR A 231 38.26 27.82 -3.41
CA THR A 231 38.06 26.38 -3.29
C THR A 231 36.79 26.16 -2.44
N LEU A 232 35.73 25.65 -3.08
CA LEU A 232 34.47 25.35 -2.46
C LEU A 232 34.31 23.86 -2.27
N TYR A 233 33.79 23.46 -1.12
CA TYR A 233 33.31 22.10 -0.88
C TYR A 233 31.79 22.18 -0.71
N CYS A 234 31.06 21.60 -1.63
CA CYS A 234 29.61 21.71 -1.64
C CYS A 234 28.91 20.35 -1.63
N ASN A 235 27.78 20.32 -0.97
CA ASN A 235 26.91 19.16 -0.90
C ASN A 235 25.48 19.58 -1.28
N ALA A 236 24.75 18.65 -1.87
CA ALA A 236 23.31 18.78 -2.07
C ALA A 236 22.61 17.48 -1.75
N SER A 237 21.38 17.59 -1.32
CA SER A 237 20.46 16.45 -1.12
C SER A 237 19.09 16.77 -1.68
N GLY A 238 18.37 15.75 -2.08
CA GLY A 238 17.04 15.89 -2.65
C GLY A 238 16.47 14.56 -3.11
N TYR A 239 15.58 14.62 -4.07
CA TYR A 239 14.98 13.44 -4.69
C TYR A 239 14.77 13.67 -6.18
N LYS A 240 14.51 12.59 -6.90
CA LYS A 240 14.12 12.61 -8.31
C LYS A 240 12.66 12.21 -8.45
N GLY A 241 11.97 12.79 -9.42
CA GLY A 241 10.56 12.51 -9.71
C GLY A 241 10.17 12.97 -11.12
N SER A 242 9.02 12.54 -11.58
CA SER A 242 8.41 12.96 -12.86
C SER A 242 7.47 14.12 -12.68
#